data_8b20209bbf74385b10f8d9e750ed0453
#
_entry.id   8b20209bbf74385b10f8d9e750ed0453
#
_cell.length_a   1.000
_cell.length_b   1.000
_cell.length_c   1.000
_cell.angle_alpha   90.00
_cell.angle_beta   90.00
_cell.angle_gamma   90.00
#
_symmetry.space_group_name_H-M   'P 1'
#
loop_
_entity.id
_entity.type
_entity.pdbx_description
1 polymer ?
#
loop_
_entity_poly.entity_id
_entity_poly.type
_entity_poly.pdbx_seq_one_letter_code
_entity_poly.pdbx_strand_id
1 'polypeptide(L)'
;MTRGQLGVCYFPEHWDRADWPADIAEMRELGIDFVRMGEFAWGVIEPEPGVVNLDWMQDILDLLHENGIRAVLCTPTATPPKWLVDTMPDMIATGKDGQPRSFGSRRHYSFAHQGYRRECARITRLVAGRFGTHPAVIGWQTDNEYGCHDTTISYGAADLSAFRDWLAQRYQSADALNRSWGNVFWSMQYRGFDEVELPNLTVTEANPAHWMDYRRFASRMVAEFNQLQVDILRELSPGRDIIHNFMGRILDFDHFELGAQLDVSSWDSYPLGFLDQMRDLFGRDHRLAFARAGDPDFQAFHHDLYRATSAGRWWIMEQQPGPVNWAPNNIAPRDGMIALWALEAFAHGAEAVAYFRWRQLPFAQEQMHAGLLRPDRSRA
;
A
#
# COMPACT_ATOMS: atom_id res chain seq x y z
N MET A 1 -15.75 14.93 -21.45
CA MET A 1 -15.43 14.32 -20.14
C MET A 1 -15.64 12.83 -20.30
N THR A 2 -14.64 12.02 -20.05
CA THR A 2 -14.79 10.56 -19.95
C THR A 2 -15.65 10.27 -18.73
N ARG A 3 -16.55 9.28 -18.82
CA ARG A 3 -17.36 8.83 -17.69
C ARG A 3 -16.42 8.35 -16.57
N GLY A 4 -16.61 8.80 -15.32
CA GLY A 4 -15.94 8.24 -14.16
C GLY A 4 -16.21 6.75 -14.04
N GLN A 5 -15.18 5.97 -13.65
CA GLN A 5 -15.27 4.51 -13.53
C GLN A 5 -15.51 4.11 -12.07
N LEU A 6 -16.34 3.10 -11.87
CA LEU A 6 -16.56 2.51 -10.54
C LEU A 6 -15.89 1.14 -10.47
N GLY A 7 -15.17 0.91 -9.37
CA GLY A 7 -14.52 -0.35 -9.08
C GLY A 7 -14.80 -0.88 -7.68
N VAL A 8 -14.31 -2.07 -7.40
CA VAL A 8 -14.35 -2.69 -6.08
C VAL A 8 -13.07 -3.47 -5.82
N CYS A 9 -12.60 -3.49 -4.57
CA CYS A 9 -11.61 -4.47 -4.13
C CYS A 9 -12.30 -5.82 -3.97
N TYR A 10 -11.83 -6.81 -4.70
CA TYR A 10 -12.40 -8.14 -4.75
C TYR A 10 -11.35 -9.20 -4.44
N PHE A 11 -11.66 -10.07 -3.51
CA PHE A 11 -10.78 -11.12 -3.02
C PHE A 11 -11.42 -12.49 -3.28
N PRO A 12 -11.38 -12.99 -4.53
CA PRO A 12 -12.04 -14.24 -4.89
C PRO A 12 -11.50 -15.44 -4.09
N GLU A 13 -10.25 -15.39 -3.65
CA GLU A 13 -9.60 -16.40 -2.82
C GLU A 13 -10.22 -16.54 -1.42
N HIS A 14 -11.05 -15.58 -0.99
CA HIS A 14 -11.76 -15.63 0.29
C HIS A 14 -13.09 -16.37 0.23
N TRP A 15 -13.58 -16.70 -0.97
CA TRP A 15 -14.92 -17.24 -1.21
C TRP A 15 -14.88 -18.55 -1.99
N ASP A 16 -15.94 -19.36 -1.86
CA ASP A 16 -16.09 -20.53 -2.70
C ASP A 16 -16.15 -20.12 -4.18
N ARG A 17 -15.48 -20.87 -5.04
CA ARG A 17 -15.51 -20.65 -6.50
C ARG A 17 -16.94 -20.67 -7.07
N ALA A 18 -17.85 -21.42 -6.47
CA ALA A 18 -19.25 -21.46 -6.84
C ALA A 18 -19.98 -20.10 -6.67
N ASP A 19 -19.46 -19.23 -5.81
CA ASP A 19 -20.04 -17.89 -5.58
C ASP A 19 -19.61 -16.87 -6.66
N TRP A 20 -18.47 -17.06 -7.32
CA TRP A 20 -17.88 -16.07 -8.24
C TRP A 20 -18.82 -15.62 -9.37
N PRO A 21 -19.53 -16.54 -10.09
CA PRO A 21 -20.45 -16.11 -11.15
C PRO A 21 -21.56 -15.18 -10.66
N ALA A 22 -22.06 -15.43 -9.46
CA ALA A 22 -23.11 -14.61 -8.87
C ALA A 22 -22.59 -13.26 -8.40
N ASP A 23 -21.35 -13.19 -7.84
CA ASP A 23 -20.71 -11.93 -7.49
C ASP A 23 -20.50 -11.05 -8.73
N ILE A 24 -19.97 -11.64 -9.81
CA ILE A 24 -19.70 -10.92 -11.06
C ILE A 24 -20.98 -10.47 -11.75
N ALA A 25 -22.03 -11.28 -11.75
CA ALA A 25 -23.33 -10.89 -12.30
C ALA A 25 -23.91 -9.67 -11.56
N GLU A 26 -23.81 -9.65 -10.23
CA GLU A 26 -24.27 -8.53 -9.41
C GLU A 26 -23.39 -7.28 -9.58
N MET A 27 -22.07 -7.43 -9.67
CA MET A 27 -21.16 -6.33 -10.00
C MET A 27 -21.54 -5.67 -11.33
N ARG A 28 -21.82 -6.49 -12.35
CA ARG A 28 -22.25 -6.01 -13.66
C ARG A 28 -23.60 -5.27 -13.59
N GLU A 29 -24.56 -5.80 -12.85
CA GLU A 29 -25.87 -5.14 -12.64
C GLU A 29 -25.70 -3.77 -11.98
N LEU A 30 -24.78 -3.65 -11.01
CA LEU A 30 -24.47 -2.40 -10.31
C LEU A 30 -23.59 -1.44 -11.12
N GLY A 31 -23.14 -1.84 -12.31
CA GLY A 31 -22.32 -0.99 -13.18
C GLY A 31 -20.88 -0.86 -12.73
N ILE A 32 -20.33 -1.88 -12.06
CA ILE A 32 -18.91 -1.95 -11.73
C ILE A 32 -18.10 -2.17 -13.01
N ASP A 33 -17.13 -1.29 -13.25
CA ASP A 33 -16.28 -1.29 -14.45
C ASP A 33 -15.03 -2.16 -14.28
N PHE A 34 -14.50 -2.27 -13.05
CA PHE A 34 -13.30 -3.04 -12.77
C PHE A 34 -13.24 -3.55 -11.34
N VAL A 35 -12.40 -4.57 -11.13
CA VAL A 35 -12.01 -5.05 -9.80
C VAL A 35 -10.52 -4.83 -9.57
N ARG A 36 -10.12 -4.59 -8.32
CA ARG A 36 -8.75 -4.65 -7.85
C ARG A 36 -8.57 -5.94 -7.05
N MET A 37 -7.51 -6.72 -7.32
CA MET A 37 -7.33 -8.03 -6.69
C MET A 37 -5.87 -8.49 -6.65
N GLY A 38 -5.58 -9.37 -5.70
CA GLY A 38 -4.32 -10.13 -5.66
C GLY A 38 -3.24 -9.59 -4.72
N GLU A 39 -3.41 -8.42 -4.09
CA GLU A 39 -2.40 -7.76 -3.26
C GLU A 39 -1.96 -8.56 -2.03
N PHE A 40 -2.80 -9.48 -1.56
CA PHE A 40 -2.52 -10.30 -0.37
C PHE A 40 -2.47 -11.81 -0.66
N ALA A 41 -2.43 -12.18 -1.93
CA ALA A 41 -2.62 -13.55 -2.38
C ALA A 41 -1.33 -14.40 -2.46
N TRP A 42 -0.15 -13.91 -2.01
CA TRP A 42 1.12 -14.66 -2.20
C TRP A 42 1.06 -16.08 -1.65
N GLY A 43 0.54 -16.26 -0.43
CA GLY A 43 0.44 -17.60 0.17
C GLY A 43 -0.55 -18.54 -0.54
N VAL A 44 -1.51 -18.02 -1.32
CA VAL A 44 -2.42 -18.81 -2.18
C VAL A 44 -1.77 -19.09 -3.54
N ILE A 45 -1.02 -18.11 -4.07
CA ILE A 45 -0.25 -18.26 -5.31
C ILE A 45 0.88 -19.28 -5.15
N GLU A 46 1.58 -19.23 -4.02
CA GLU A 46 2.72 -20.09 -3.72
C GLU A 46 2.67 -20.55 -2.25
N PRO A 47 1.84 -21.59 -1.96
CA PRO A 47 1.67 -22.11 -0.59
C PRO A 47 2.93 -22.77 -0.02
N GLU A 48 3.79 -23.32 -0.88
CA GLU A 48 5.08 -23.90 -0.53
C GLU A 48 6.15 -23.41 -1.52
N PRO A 49 7.44 -23.37 -1.15
CA PRO A 49 8.50 -22.89 -2.03
C PRO A 49 8.50 -23.60 -3.39
N GLY A 50 8.27 -22.85 -4.47
CA GLY A 50 8.23 -23.36 -5.84
C GLY A 50 6.95 -24.09 -6.26
N VAL A 51 5.99 -24.28 -5.35
CA VAL A 51 4.67 -24.86 -5.67
C VAL A 51 3.73 -23.73 -6.04
N VAL A 52 3.59 -23.48 -7.35
CA VAL A 52 2.84 -22.32 -7.87
C VAL A 52 1.43 -22.74 -8.31
N ASN A 53 0.43 -22.01 -7.85
CA ASN A 53 -0.98 -22.16 -8.21
C ASN A 53 -1.54 -20.82 -8.74
N LEU A 54 -1.59 -20.66 -10.05
CA LEU A 54 -2.15 -19.48 -10.73
C LEU A 54 -3.46 -19.78 -11.46
N ASP A 55 -3.94 -21.03 -11.47
CA ASP A 55 -5.11 -21.43 -12.27
C ASP A 55 -6.38 -20.76 -11.73
N TRP A 56 -6.53 -20.62 -10.42
CA TRP A 56 -7.66 -19.90 -9.83
C TRP A 56 -7.73 -18.43 -10.29
N MET A 57 -6.56 -17.81 -10.44
CA MET A 57 -6.49 -16.42 -10.90
C MET A 57 -6.80 -16.31 -12.41
N GLN A 58 -6.39 -17.33 -13.20
CA GLN A 58 -6.81 -17.42 -14.60
C GLN A 58 -8.34 -17.56 -14.72
N ASP A 59 -8.94 -18.49 -13.96
CA ASP A 59 -10.39 -18.76 -14.00
C ASP A 59 -11.20 -17.49 -13.69
N ILE A 60 -10.79 -16.72 -12.65
CA ILE A 60 -11.52 -15.49 -12.30
C ILE A 60 -11.29 -14.37 -13.32
N LEU A 61 -10.09 -14.23 -13.89
CA LEU A 61 -9.81 -13.24 -14.92
C LEU A 61 -10.58 -13.52 -16.22
N ASP A 62 -10.68 -14.78 -16.61
CA ASP A 62 -11.50 -15.20 -17.76
C ASP A 62 -12.96 -14.87 -17.53
N LEU A 63 -13.49 -15.20 -16.34
CA LEU A 63 -14.87 -14.92 -15.98
C LEU A 63 -15.18 -13.41 -15.94
N LEU A 64 -14.26 -12.60 -15.45
CA LEU A 64 -14.35 -11.13 -15.48
C LEU A 64 -14.38 -10.62 -16.91
N HIS A 65 -13.47 -11.10 -17.77
CA HIS A 65 -13.40 -10.73 -19.18
C HIS A 65 -14.69 -11.05 -19.94
N GLU A 66 -15.19 -12.26 -19.78
CA GLU A 66 -16.47 -12.72 -20.41
C GLU A 66 -17.66 -11.85 -20.01
N ASN A 67 -17.62 -11.25 -18.81
CA ASN A 67 -18.68 -10.37 -18.30
C ASN A 67 -18.41 -8.87 -18.54
N GLY A 68 -17.32 -8.52 -19.24
CA GLY A 68 -16.98 -7.14 -19.57
C GLY A 68 -16.47 -6.33 -18.38
N ILE A 69 -16.08 -6.98 -17.27
CA ILE A 69 -15.44 -6.35 -16.12
C ILE A 69 -13.90 -6.48 -16.27
N ARG A 70 -13.21 -5.41 -15.97
CA ARG A 70 -11.74 -5.35 -16.10
C ARG A 70 -11.08 -5.62 -14.74
N ALA A 71 -9.77 -5.82 -14.73
CA ALA A 71 -8.99 -6.07 -13.52
C ALA A 71 -7.77 -5.14 -13.43
N VAL A 72 -7.57 -4.57 -12.25
CA VAL A 72 -6.27 -4.08 -11.77
C VAL A 72 -5.69 -5.21 -10.93
N LEU A 73 -4.63 -5.86 -11.44
CA LEU A 73 -3.92 -6.88 -10.68
C LEU A 73 -2.89 -6.21 -9.76
N CYS A 74 -2.68 -6.82 -8.60
CA CYS A 74 -1.69 -6.36 -7.64
C CYS A 74 -0.49 -7.30 -7.56
N THR A 75 0.70 -6.75 -7.32
CA THR A 75 1.84 -7.57 -6.88
C THR A 75 1.62 -7.98 -5.43
N PRO A 76 1.78 -9.27 -5.06
CA PRO A 76 1.37 -9.77 -3.74
C PRO A 76 2.43 -9.52 -2.65
N THR A 77 3.28 -8.52 -2.83
CA THR A 77 4.48 -8.31 -2.03
C THR A 77 4.23 -7.75 -0.63
N ALA A 78 3.01 -7.27 -0.34
CA ALA A 78 2.65 -6.78 1.00
C ALA A 78 2.53 -7.89 2.06
N THR A 79 2.37 -9.15 1.64
CA THR A 79 2.11 -10.29 2.54
C THR A 79 2.98 -11.50 2.19
N PRO A 80 4.30 -11.46 2.49
CA PRO A 80 5.16 -12.61 2.29
C PRO A 80 4.63 -13.81 3.10
N PRO A 81 4.59 -15.02 2.50
CA PRO A 81 4.09 -16.22 3.19
C PRO A 81 5.04 -16.67 4.29
N LYS A 82 4.50 -17.46 5.23
CA LYS A 82 5.26 -17.92 6.41
C LYS A 82 6.53 -18.66 6.05
N TRP A 83 6.49 -19.52 5.02
CA TRP A 83 7.66 -20.26 4.58
C TRP A 83 8.82 -19.35 4.14
N LEU A 84 8.52 -18.19 3.52
CA LEU A 84 9.53 -17.22 3.12
C LEU A 84 10.18 -16.56 4.34
N VAL A 85 9.38 -16.20 5.33
CA VAL A 85 9.87 -15.65 6.59
C VAL A 85 10.75 -16.66 7.33
N ASP A 86 10.37 -17.95 7.34
CA ASP A 86 11.17 -19.01 7.97
C ASP A 86 12.50 -19.25 7.24
N THR A 87 12.52 -19.07 5.94
CA THR A 87 13.74 -19.24 5.12
C THR A 87 14.69 -18.05 5.26
N MET A 88 14.15 -16.84 5.48
CA MET A 88 14.91 -15.59 5.58
C MET A 88 14.42 -14.76 6.79
N PRO A 89 14.66 -15.21 8.04
CA PRO A 89 14.15 -14.51 9.21
C PRO A 89 14.75 -13.11 9.39
N ASP A 90 15.90 -12.84 8.79
CA ASP A 90 16.58 -11.54 8.78
C ASP A 90 15.92 -10.49 7.86
N MET A 91 14.92 -10.91 7.05
CA MET A 91 14.11 -9.96 6.29
C MET A 91 13.12 -9.18 7.16
N ILE A 92 12.87 -9.65 8.39
CA ILE A 92 11.89 -9.03 9.29
C ILE A 92 12.33 -7.62 9.68
N ALA A 93 11.42 -6.66 9.52
CA ALA A 93 11.65 -5.29 9.95
C ALA A 93 11.80 -5.19 11.47
N THR A 94 12.67 -4.31 11.91
CA THR A 94 12.94 -4.04 13.33
C THR A 94 12.34 -2.69 13.71
N GLY A 95 11.59 -2.64 14.80
CA GLY A 95 11.01 -1.42 15.33
C GLY A 95 12.04 -0.44 15.90
N LYS A 96 11.63 0.78 16.18
CA LYS A 96 12.49 1.82 16.77
C LYS A 96 13.07 1.41 18.13
N ASP A 97 12.38 0.54 18.85
CA ASP A 97 12.81 -0.06 20.12
C ASP A 97 13.85 -1.18 19.96
N GLY A 98 14.27 -1.48 18.73
CA GLY A 98 15.20 -2.55 18.42
C GLY A 98 14.60 -3.95 18.42
N GLN A 99 13.26 -4.08 18.57
CA GLN A 99 12.60 -5.38 18.54
C GLN A 99 12.16 -5.75 17.12
N PRO A 100 12.42 -6.99 16.67
CA PRO A 100 11.90 -7.46 15.38
C PRO A 100 10.38 -7.54 15.40
N ARG A 101 9.74 -7.21 14.28
CA ARG A 101 8.30 -7.43 14.07
C ARG A 101 8.02 -8.93 14.02
N SER A 102 6.76 -9.32 14.21
CA SER A 102 6.35 -10.72 14.16
C SER A 102 5.50 -11.00 12.93
N PHE A 103 5.56 -12.24 12.44
CA PHE A 103 4.59 -12.77 11.49
C PHE A 103 3.19 -12.81 12.11
N GLY A 104 2.15 -12.71 11.27
CA GLY A 104 0.74 -12.76 11.69
C GLY A 104 -0.06 -11.54 11.26
N SER A 105 0.56 -10.65 10.50
CA SER A 105 -0.04 -9.48 9.88
C SER A 105 0.60 -9.26 8.49
N ARG A 106 0.51 -8.07 7.95
CA ARG A 106 1.14 -7.64 6.70
C ARG A 106 2.32 -6.69 6.96
N ARG A 107 3.22 -6.49 5.97
CA ARG A 107 4.31 -5.50 6.00
C ARG A 107 5.35 -5.68 7.11
N HIS A 108 5.66 -6.90 7.45
CA HIS A 108 6.64 -7.22 8.48
C HIS A 108 8.08 -7.34 7.95
N TYR A 109 8.38 -6.78 6.79
CA TYR A 109 9.67 -6.86 6.09
C TYR A 109 10.40 -5.51 6.02
N SER A 110 11.72 -5.55 5.87
CA SER A 110 12.56 -4.40 5.57
C SER A 110 12.65 -4.17 4.05
N PHE A 111 12.39 -2.95 3.59
CA PHE A 111 12.57 -2.56 2.19
C PHE A 111 14.03 -2.61 1.73
N ALA A 112 14.99 -2.56 2.65
CA ALA A 112 16.42 -2.65 2.35
C ALA A 112 16.92 -4.09 2.17
N HIS A 113 16.15 -5.10 2.60
CA HIS A 113 16.61 -6.49 2.61
C HIS A 113 16.72 -7.09 1.20
N GLN A 114 17.95 -7.33 0.73
CA GLN A 114 18.21 -7.74 -0.65
C GLN A 114 17.64 -9.12 -1.01
N GLY A 115 17.62 -10.06 -0.06
CA GLY A 115 16.98 -11.37 -0.25
C GLY A 115 15.49 -11.24 -0.52
N TYR A 116 14.80 -10.45 0.27
CA TYR A 116 13.38 -10.17 0.10
C TYR A 116 13.09 -9.46 -1.23
N ARG A 117 13.89 -8.46 -1.62
CA ARG A 117 13.78 -7.80 -2.93
C ARG A 117 13.88 -8.79 -4.09
N ARG A 118 14.81 -9.77 -4.01
CA ARG A 118 14.91 -10.83 -5.05
C ARG A 118 13.65 -11.69 -5.14
N GLU A 119 13.08 -12.07 -4.00
CA GLU A 119 11.84 -12.84 -3.97
C GLU A 119 10.63 -12.03 -4.47
N CYS A 120 10.55 -10.74 -4.14
CA CYS A 120 9.54 -9.84 -4.70
C CYS A 120 9.67 -9.70 -6.22
N ALA A 121 10.89 -9.58 -6.72
CA ALA A 121 11.12 -9.58 -8.17
C ALA A 121 10.70 -10.91 -8.82
N ARG A 122 11.00 -12.04 -8.19
CA ARG A 122 10.64 -13.37 -8.67
C ARG A 122 9.13 -13.56 -8.77
N ILE A 123 8.39 -13.27 -7.68
CA ILE A 123 6.93 -13.44 -7.68
C ILE A 123 6.25 -12.45 -8.61
N THR A 124 6.73 -11.21 -8.70
CA THR A 124 6.22 -10.22 -9.66
C THR A 124 6.41 -10.70 -11.10
N ARG A 125 7.59 -11.23 -11.46
CA ARG A 125 7.84 -11.82 -12.80
C ARG A 125 6.93 -13.01 -13.09
N LEU A 126 6.67 -13.84 -12.10
CA LEU A 126 5.83 -15.03 -12.24
C LEU A 126 4.38 -14.63 -12.55
N VAL A 127 3.81 -13.71 -11.77
CA VAL A 127 2.42 -13.25 -11.96
C VAL A 127 2.29 -12.42 -13.23
N ALA A 128 3.19 -11.47 -13.47
CA ALA A 128 3.16 -10.64 -14.66
C ALA A 128 3.46 -11.43 -15.95
N GLY A 129 4.35 -12.43 -15.89
CA GLY A 129 4.62 -13.33 -17.02
C GLY A 129 3.39 -14.13 -17.44
N ARG A 130 2.53 -14.50 -16.49
CA ARG A 130 1.30 -15.24 -16.79
C ARG A 130 0.16 -14.33 -17.26
N PHE A 131 -0.02 -13.15 -16.64
CA PHE A 131 -1.22 -12.33 -16.81
C PHE A 131 -0.97 -10.96 -17.46
N GLY A 132 0.28 -10.59 -17.73
CA GLY A 132 0.63 -9.26 -18.23
C GLY A 132 -0.05 -8.87 -19.54
N THR A 133 -0.41 -9.84 -20.36
CA THR A 133 -1.13 -9.64 -21.64
C THR A 133 -2.60 -10.09 -21.60
N HIS A 134 -3.10 -10.51 -20.42
CA HIS A 134 -4.47 -10.97 -20.30
C HIS A 134 -5.47 -9.85 -20.63
N PRO A 135 -6.52 -10.10 -21.44
CA PRO A 135 -7.41 -9.03 -21.93
C PRO A 135 -8.22 -8.34 -20.82
N ALA A 136 -8.51 -8.99 -19.70
CA ALA A 136 -9.16 -8.37 -18.56
C ALA A 136 -8.24 -7.35 -17.83
N VAL A 137 -6.91 -7.53 -17.86
CA VAL A 137 -5.97 -6.72 -17.10
C VAL A 137 -5.76 -5.37 -17.76
N ILE A 138 -6.08 -4.29 -17.05
CA ILE A 138 -5.92 -2.90 -17.51
C ILE A 138 -4.78 -2.15 -16.84
N GLY A 139 -4.34 -2.62 -15.69
CA GLY A 139 -3.29 -1.99 -14.91
C GLY A 139 -2.78 -2.89 -13.81
N TRP A 140 -1.70 -2.45 -13.18
CA TRP A 140 -1.04 -3.13 -12.07
C TRP A 140 -0.90 -2.19 -10.89
N GLN A 141 -1.31 -2.64 -9.74
CA GLN A 141 -0.93 -1.98 -8.49
C GLN A 141 0.31 -2.66 -7.92
N THR A 142 1.33 -1.87 -7.61
CA THR A 142 2.51 -2.34 -6.88
C THR A 142 2.20 -2.41 -5.40
N ASP A 143 2.49 -3.56 -4.75
CA ASP A 143 2.36 -3.75 -3.30
C ASP A 143 0.99 -3.26 -2.76
N ASN A 144 0.96 -2.69 -1.55
CA ASN A 144 -0.22 -2.07 -0.95
C ASN A 144 0.19 -1.05 0.12
N GLU A 145 -0.29 0.20 0.06
CA GLU A 145 -0.18 1.23 1.11
C GLU A 145 1.22 1.36 1.74
N TYR A 146 2.26 1.69 0.98
CA TYR A 146 3.60 1.89 1.56
C TYR A 146 3.57 2.81 2.78
N GLY A 147 4.30 2.41 3.83
CA GLY A 147 4.41 3.17 5.09
C GLY A 147 3.25 2.99 6.07
N CYS A 148 2.18 2.29 5.71
CA CYS A 148 1.08 1.99 6.62
C CYS A 148 1.59 1.26 7.88
N HIS A 149 1.04 1.60 9.06
CA HIS A 149 1.40 1.01 10.35
C HIS A 149 2.88 1.19 10.77
N ASP A 150 3.47 2.34 10.45
CA ASP A 150 4.85 2.67 10.84
C ASP A 150 5.87 1.63 10.32
N THR A 151 5.76 1.29 9.03
CA THR A 151 6.59 0.25 8.40
C THR A 151 7.61 0.79 7.39
N THR A 152 7.68 2.10 7.17
CA THR A 152 8.66 2.72 6.27
C THR A 152 10.07 2.59 6.80
N ILE A 153 10.26 2.86 8.11
CA ILE A 153 11.58 2.93 8.73
C ILE A 153 11.78 1.67 9.57
N SER A 154 12.77 0.87 9.18
CA SER A 154 13.21 -0.31 9.91
C SER A 154 14.61 -0.09 10.47
N TYR A 155 14.94 -0.72 11.59
CA TYR A 155 16.20 -0.58 12.32
C TYR A 155 16.93 -1.92 12.43
N GLY A 156 16.82 -2.76 11.42
CA GLY A 156 17.46 -4.07 11.36
C GLY A 156 18.89 -4.03 10.79
N ALA A 157 19.54 -5.19 10.78
CA ALA A 157 20.90 -5.33 10.25
C ALA A 157 20.98 -5.03 8.74
N ALA A 158 19.96 -5.42 7.97
CA ALA A 158 19.90 -5.12 6.55
C ALA A 158 19.81 -3.61 6.30
N ASP A 159 19.02 -2.89 7.13
CA ASP A 159 18.88 -1.45 7.05
C ASP A 159 20.18 -0.73 7.42
N LEU A 160 20.87 -1.20 8.46
CA LEU A 160 22.18 -0.65 8.86
C LEU A 160 23.22 -0.80 7.75
N SER A 161 23.33 -1.99 7.16
CA SER A 161 24.27 -2.24 6.07
C SER A 161 23.99 -1.34 4.86
N ALA A 162 22.75 -1.30 4.41
CA ALA A 162 22.35 -0.49 3.26
C ALA A 162 22.48 1.02 3.53
N PHE A 163 22.24 1.46 4.77
CA PHE A 163 22.43 2.86 5.15
C PHE A 163 23.89 3.30 5.11
N ARG A 164 24.80 2.45 5.58
CA ARG A 164 26.25 2.71 5.48
C ARG A 164 26.71 2.86 4.04
N ASP A 165 26.23 2.00 3.15
CA ASP A 165 26.52 2.08 1.72
C ASP A 165 25.97 3.37 1.10
N TRP A 166 24.74 3.74 1.47
CA TRP A 166 24.12 4.98 1.04
C TRP A 166 24.87 6.23 1.52
N LEU A 167 25.33 6.23 2.77
CA LEU A 167 26.17 7.30 3.32
C LEU A 167 27.52 7.41 2.59
N ALA A 168 28.15 6.28 2.29
CA ALA A 168 29.40 6.24 1.53
C ALA A 168 29.24 6.85 0.14
N GLN A 169 28.14 6.55 -0.54
CA GLN A 169 27.81 7.14 -1.84
C GLN A 169 27.52 8.64 -1.75
N ARG A 170 26.85 9.08 -0.69
CA ARG A 170 26.45 10.48 -0.49
C ARG A 170 27.60 11.39 -0.10
N TYR A 171 28.43 10.95 0.83
CA TYR A 171 29.46 11.79 1.47
C TYR A 171 30.88 11.52 0.97
N GLN A 172 31.14 10.39 0.34
CA GLN A 172 32.43 9.97 -0.22
C GLN A 172 33.56 9.78 0.82
N SER A 173 33.48 10.39 2.02
CA SER A 173 34.43 10.21 3.12
C SER A 173 33.79 10.44 4.48
N ALA A 174 34.32 9.78 5.52
CA ALA A 174 33.90 9.98 6.90
C ALA A 174 34.11 11.43 7.38
N ASP A 175 35.19 12.09 6.92
CA ASP A 175 35.43 13.50 7.23
C ASP A 175 34.33 14.43 6.68
N ALA A 176 33.88 14.18 5.47
CA ALA A 176 32.79 14.97 4.88
C ALA A 176 31.46 14.74 5.62
N LEU A 177 31.16 13.50 5.99
CA LEU A 177 30.02 13.16 6.85
C LEU A 177 30.12 13.85 8.21
N ASN A 178 31.23 13.74 8.90
CA ASN A 178 31.45 14.35 10.22
C ASN A 178 31.26 15.88 10.19
N ARG A 179 31.78 16.55 9.15
CA ARG A 179 31.57 18.00 8.97
C ARG A 179 30.10 18.32 8.72
N SER A 180 29.45 17.57 7.87
CA SER A 180 28.03 17.78 7.51
C SER A 180 27.08 17.58 8.69
N TRP A 181 27.36 16.56 9.52
CA TRP A 181 26.56 16.26 10.70
C TRP A 181 26.94 17.08 11.94
N GLY A 182 28.08 17.79 11.89
CA GLY A 182 28.59 18.54 13.05
C GLY A 182 29.06 17.65 14.20
N ASN A 183 29.63 16.48 13.90
CA ASN A 183 29.97 15.43 14.85
C ASN A 183 31.11 15.79 15.82
N VAL A 184 31.74 16.96 15.66
CA VAL A 184 32.64 17.51 16.68
C VAL A 184 31.91 17.75 18.01
N PHE A 185 30.59 17.97 17.96
CA PHE A 185 29.75 18.09 19.14
C PHE A 185 29.67 16.74 19.86
N TRP A 186 29.93 16.71 21.15
CA TRP A 186 29.98 15.52 22.02
C TRP A 186 30.90 14.39 21.55
N SER A 187 31.94 14.71 20.76
CA SER A 187 32.92 13.74 20.28
C SER A 187 32.32 12.57 19.49
N MET A 188 31.34 12.87 18.62
CA MET A 188 30.60 11.87 17.84
C MET A 188 31.25 11.59 16.47
N GLN A 189 32.54 11.95 16.23
CA GLN A 189 33.19 11.71 14.95
C GLN A 189 33.41 10.22 14.68
N TYR A 190 33.10 9.83 13.46
CA TYR A 190 33.37 8.50 12.91
C TYR A 190 34.68 8.50 12.11
N ARG A 191 35.42 7.41 12.14
CA ARG A 191 36.64 7.20 11.33
C ARG A 191 36.31 6.55 9.97
N GLY A 192 35.20 5.82 9.88
CA GLY A 192 34.70 5.15 8.70
C GLY A 192 33.19 5.03 8.73
N PHE A 193 32.57 4.71 7.59
CA PHE A 193 31.15 4.49 7.50
C PHE A 193 30.70 3.22 8.24
N ASP A 194 31.59 2.25 8.41
CA ASP A 194 31.38 1.02 9.18
C ASP A 194 31.17 1.26 10.68
N GLU A 195 31.57 2.41 11.19
CA GLU A 195 31.33 2.81 12.59
C GLU A 195 29.95 3.45 12.81
N VAL A 196 29.25 3.83 11.75
CA VAL A 196 27.94 4.48 11.87
C VAL A 196 26.90 3.47 12.35
N GLU A 197 26.17 3.83 13.40
CA GLU A 197 25.04 3.09 13.96
C GLU A 197 23.71 3.68 13.47
N LEU A 198 22.58 3.04 13.78
CA LEU A 198 21.25 3.59 13.49
C LEU A 198 20.79 4.58 14.58
N PRO A 199 19.99 5.61 14.25
CA PRO A 199 19.68 6.70 15.18
C PRO A 199 18.51 6.39 16.15
N ASN A 200 18.32 5.13 16.55
CA ASN A 200 17.14 4.74 17.33
C ASN A 200 17.39 4.48 18.82
N LEU A 201 18.55 3.97 19.21
CA LEU A 201 18.83 3.54 20.59
C LEU A 201 19.81 4.46 21.34
N THR A 202 19.92 5.70 20.90
CA THR A 202 20.74 6.71 21.59
C THR A 202 20.15 7.07 22.96
N VAL A 203 21.01 7.43 23.92
CA VAL A 203 20.59 7.75 25.31
C VAL A 203 19.67 8.97 25.36
N THR A 204 19.96 9.96 24.52
CA THR A 204 19.10 11.13 24.29
C THR A 204 18.70 11.19 22.80
N GLU A 205 18.20 12.31 22.33
CA GLU A 205 17.89 12.49 20.91
C GLU A 205 19.12 12.29 20.04
N ALA A 206 18.98 11.51 18.98
CA ALA A 206 20.04 11.36 18.00
C ALA A 206 20.34 12.67 17.29
N ASN A 207 21.54 12.80 16.73
CA ASN A 207 21.92 13.96 15.91
C ASN A 207 20.85 14.22 14.83
N PRO A 208 20.25 15.43 14.76
CA PRO A 208 19.20 15.72 13.78
C PRO A 208 19.60 15.50 12.32
N ALA A 209 20.86 15.76 11.97
CA ALA A 209 21.37 15.50 10.61
C ALA A 209 21.44 14.00 10.31
N HIS A 210 21.88 13.19 11.26
CA HIS A 210 21.89 11.74 11.18
C HIS A 210 20.45 11.20 11.00
N TRP A 211 19.53 11.67 11.85
CA TRP A 211 18.13 11.29 11.78
C TRP A 211 17.49 11.65 10.43
N MET A 212 17.77 12.87 9.93
CA MET A 212 17.24 13.32 8.64
C MET A 212 17.78 12.49 7.47
N ASP A 213 19.07 12.14 7.50
CA ASP A 213 19.63 11.29 6.47
C ASP A 213 19.10 9.86 6.54
N TYR A 214 18.83 9.34 7.74
CA TYR A 214 18.19 8.04 7.88
C TYR A 214 16.77 8.03 7.32
N ARG A 215 15.98 9.09 7.53
CA ARG A 215 14.67 9.24 6.91
C ARG A 215 14.75 9.34 5.38
N ARG A 216 15.72 10.07 4.83
CA ARG A 216 15.95 10.14 3.37
C ARG A 216 16.33 8.78 2.80
N PHE A 217 17.18 8.05 3.50
CA PHE A 217 17.53 6.68 3.14
C PHE A 217 16.30 5.77 3.15
N ALA A 218 15.52 5.76 4.20
CA ALA A 218 14.31 4.93 4.30
C ALA A 218 13.30 5.25 3.18
N SER A 219 13.07 6.54 2.88
CA SER A 219 12.25 6.98 1.74
C SER A 219 12.79 6.43 0.41
N ARG A 220 14.12 6.51 0.20
CA ARG A 220 14.76 5.98 -1.00
C ARG A 220 14.59 4.46 -1.13
N MET A 221 14.66 3.73 -0.01
CA MET A 221 14.45 2.27 -0.02
C MET A 221 13.04 1.88 -0.48
N VAL A 222 12.02 2.65 -0.10
CA VAL A 222 10.64 2.46 -0.58
C VAL A 222 10.57 2.72 -2.09
N ALA A 223 11.13 3.84 -2.56
CA ALA A 223 11.10 4.20 -3.97
C ALA A 223 11.83 3.15 -4.85
N GLU A 224 12.99 2.65 -4.41
CA GLU A 224 13.74 1.61 -5.11
C GLU A 224 13.03 0.25 -5.09
N PHE A 225 12.35 -0.07 -3.99
CA PHE A 225 11.55 -1.29 -3.88
C PHE A 225 10.35 -1.24 -4.84
N ASN A 226 9.71 -0.08 -4.98
CA ASN A 226 8.67 0.12 -5.97
C ASN A 226 9.21 0.03 -7.40
N GLN A 227 10.33 0.72 -7.71
CA GLN A 227 10.93 0.73 -9.03
C GLN A 227 11.29 -0.67 -9.53
N LEU A 228 11.78 -1.53 -8.63
CA LEU A 228 12.06 -2.94 -8.94
C LEU A 228 10.84 -3.67 -9.53
N GLN A 229 9.67 -3.43 -8.99
CA GLN A 229 8.42 -4.03 -9.46
C GLN A 229 7.94 -3.34 -10.75
N VAL A 230 8.01 -2.02 -10.80
CA VAL A 230 7.65 -1.22 -11.98
C VAL A 230 8.44 -1.67 -13.22
N ASP A 231 9.75 -1.85 -13.11
CA ASP A 231 10.61 -2.27 -14.23
C ASP A 231 10.15 -3.62 -14.81
N ILE A 232 9.82 -4.57 -13.94
CA ILE A 232 9.33 -5.89 -14.32
C ILE A 232 7.96 -5.80 -15.00
N LEU A 233 7.07 -4.99 -14.45
CA LEU A 233 5.72 -4.81 -14.99
C LEU A 233 5.75 -4.11 -16.34
N ARG A 234 6.62 -3.11 -16.53
CA ARG A 234 6.85 -2.45 -17.83
C ARG A 234 7.36 -3.42 -18.89
N GLU A 235 8.26 -4.34 -18.51
CA GLU A 235 8.81 -5.37 -19.38
C GLU A 235 7.76 -6.39 -19.82
N LEU A 236 6.97 -6.94 -18.87
CA LEU A 236 6.11 -8.08 -19.09
C LEU A 236 4.64 -7.73 -19.39
N SER A 237 4.25 -6.49 -19.17
CA SER A 237 2.88 -5.99 -19.35
C SER A 237 2.87 -4.62 -20.03
N PRO A 238 3.46 -4.49 -21.23
CA PRO A 238 3.59 -3.21 -21.89
C PRO A 238 2.23 -2.56 -22.19
N GLY A 239 2.14 -1.24 -21.96
CA GLY A 239 0.94 -0.45 -22.24
C GLY A 239 -0.16 -0.57 -21.17
N ARG A 240 0.10 -1.24 -20.04
CA ARG A 240 -0.77 -1.23 -18.87
C ARG A 240 -0.34 -0.16 -17.88
N ASP A 241 -1.30 0.51 -17.27
CA ASP A 241 -1.03 1.52 -16.24
C ASP A 241 -0.39 0.89 -15.01
N ILE A 242 0.62 1.55 -14.46
CA ILE A 242 1.22 1.21 -13.15
C ILE A 242 0.68 2.18 -12.11
N ILE A 243 0.17 1.61 -11.03
CA ILE A 243 -0.60 2.31 -9.99
C ILE A 243 -0.01 1.95 -8.63
N HIS A 244 -0.11 2.85 -7.65
CA HIS A 244 0.08 2.54 -6.24
C HIS A 244 -0.99 3.25 -5.41
N ASN A 245 -1.52 2.56 -4.39
CA ASN A 245 -2.47 3.13 -3.46
C ASN A 245 -1.75 3.73 -2.25
N PHE A 246 -1.66 5.06 -2.23
CA PHE A 246 -1.10 5.79 -1.10
C PHE A 246 -2.10 5.83 0.05
N MET A 247 -1.61 5.69 1.26
CA MET A 247 -2.40 5.93 2.46
C MET A 247 -2.30 7.41 2.88
N GLY A 248 -3.41 8.05 3.16
CA GLY A 248 -3.43 9.42 3.67
C GLY A 248 -2.63 9.57 4.98
N ARG A 249 -2.02 10.73 5.21
CA ARG A 249 -1.22 11.08 6.40
C ARG A 249 0.12 10.36 6.57
N ILE A 250 0.56 9.53 5.67
CA ILE A 250 1.89 8.95 5.72
C ILE A 250 2.92 10.01 5.30
N LEU A 251 3.90 10.28 6.16
CA LEU A 251 4.91 11.31 5.97
C LEU A 251 6.35 10.75 5.96
N ASP A 252 6.49 9.43 5.94
CA ASP A 252 7.78 8.78 6.16
C ASP A 252 8.57 8.55 4.88
N PHE A 253 7.96 8.78 3.71
CA PHE A 253 8.64 8.74 2.41
C PHE A 253 8.13 9.83 1.48
N ASP A 254 8.89 10.10 0.43
CA ASP A 254 8.57 11.11 -0.59
C ASP A 254 7.58 10.55 -1.61
N HIS A 255 6.33 11.00 -1.53
CA HIS A 255 5.25 10.60 -2.44
C HIS A 255 5.48 11.07 -3.88
N PHE A 256 6.19 12.18 -4.09
CA PHE A 256 6.50 12.67 -5.44
C PHE A 256 7.60 11.83 -6.11
N GLU A 257 8.63 11.39 -5.36
CA GLU A 257 9.65 10.48 -5.88
C GLU A 257 9.02 9.15 -6.32
N LEU A 258 8.11 8.61 -5.53
CA LEU A 258 7.41 7.37 -5.86
C LEU A 258 6.39 7.60 -6.99
N GLY A 259 5.61 8.67 -6.92
CA GLY A 259 4.60 9.02 -7.91
C GLY A 259 5.17 9.24 -9.32
N ALA A 260 6.42 9.72 -9.42
CA ALA A 260 7.12 9.86 -10.70
C ALA A 260 7.39 8.53 -11.44
N GLN A 261 7.27 7.40 -10.75
CA GLN A 261 7.42 6.05 -11.32
C GLN A 261 6.09 5.49 -11.86
N LEU A 262 4.96 6.12 -11.49
CA LEU A 262 3.60 5.64 -11.75
C LEU A 262 2.96 6.35 -12.95
N ASP A 263 1.99 5.69 -13.58
CA ASP A 263 1.09 6.33 -14.54
C ASP A 263 -0.11 6.98 -13.85
N VAL A 264 -0.55 6.38 -12.74
CA VAL A 264 -1.69 6.81 -11.95
C VAL A 264 -1.32 6.75 -10.47
N SER A 265 -1.44 7.85 -9.75
CA SER A 265 -1.46 7.81 -8.29
C SER A 265 -2.87 7.48 -7.83
N SER A 266 -2.98 6.61 -6.83
CA SER A 266 -4.26 6.41 -6.17
C SER A 266 -4.09 6.55 -4.66
N TRP A 267 -5.18 6.77 -3.94
CA TRP A 267 -5.12 6.80 -2.48
C TRP A 267 -6.36 6.17 -1.86
N ASP A 268 -6.27 5.89 -0.56
CA ASP A 268 -7.28 5.17 0.20
C ASP A 268 -8.03 6.14 1.10
N SER A 269 -9.30 6.38 0.73
CA SER A 269 -10.16 7.39 1.32
C SER A 269 -11.13 6.77 2.32
N TYR A 270 -10.86 7.01 3.60
CA TYR A 270 -11.68 6.53 4.71
C TYR A 270 -12.14 7.71 5.59
N PRO A 271 -13.11 8.53 5.12
CA PRO A 271 -13.44 9.80 5.75
C PRO A 271 -13.85 9.70 7.22
N LEU A 272 -14.66 8.71 7.59
CA LEU A 272 -15.11 8.52 8.97
C LEU A 272 -14.00 7.91 9.83
N GLY A 273 -13.27 6.93 9.28
CA GLY A 273 -12.18 6.27 9.99
C GLY A 273 -11.08 7.26 10.38
N PHE A 274 -10.65 8.07 9.44
CA PHE A 274 -9.62 9.10 9.70
C PHE A 274 -10.11 10.16 10.69
N LEU A 275 -11.32 10.68 10.54
CA LEU A 275 -11.86 11.67 11.48
C LEU A 275 -11.92 11.11 12.91
N ASP A 276 -12.29 9.85 13.10
CA ASP A 276 -12.38 9.23 14.42
C ASP A 276 -11.00 8.93 15.02
N GLN A 277 -10.00 8.63 14.22
CA GLN A 277 -8.62 8.44 14.67
C GLN A 277 -7.93 9.77 15.04
N MET A 278 -8.24 10.88 14.36
CA MET A 278 -7.53 12.15 14.50
C MET A 278 -7.99 12.97 15.71
N ARG A 279 -8.02 12.35 16.91
CA ARG A 279 -8.48 12.98 18.15
C ARG A 279 -7.54 14.07 18.66
N ASP A 280 -6.30 14.00 18.29
CA ASP A 280 -5.24 14.96 18.58
C ASP A 280 -5.28 16.18 17.66
N LEU A 281 -5.84 16.04 16.46
CA LEU A 281 -5.90 17.08 15.45
C LEU A 281 -7.24 17.85 15.50
N PHE A 282 -8.35 17.12 15.69
CA PHE A 282 -9.68 17.69 15.68
C PHE A 282 -10.33 17.70 17.07
N GLY A 283 -10.78 18.86 17.52
CA GLY A 283 -11.54 19.00 18.75
C GLY A 283 -12.84 18.17 18.75
N ARG A 284 -13.39 17.92 19.94
CA ARG A 284 -14.59 17.10 20.12
C ARG A 284 -15.78 17.58 19.29
N ASP A 285 -16.04 18.89 19.31
CA ASP A 285 -17.23 19.47 18.66
C ASP A 285 -17.14 19.34 17.14
N HIS A 286 -15.96 19.54 16.56
CA HIS A 286 -15.70 19.31 15.13
C HIS A 286 -15.96 17.85 14.76
N ARG A 287 -15.39 16.91 15.52
CA ARG A 287 -15.59 15.46 15.27
C ARG A 287 -17.06 15.06 15.39
N LEU A 288 -17.81 15.62 16.33
CA LEU A 288 -19.24 15.37 16.46
C LEU A 288 -20.06 15.94 15.29
N ALA A 289 -19.70 17.14 14.81
CA ALA A 289 -20.37 17.76 13.66
C ALA A 289 -20.25 16.92 12.40
N PHE A 290 -19.07 16.32 12.17
CA PHE A 290 -18.75 15.52 10.97
C PHE A 290 -18.75 14.00 11.20
N ALA A 291 -19.18 13.52 12.38
CA ALA A 291 -19.06 12.12 12.78
C ALA A 291 -19.62 11.09 11.78
N ARG A 292 -20.61 11.48 10.97
CA ARG A 292 -21.26 10.62 9.97
C ARG A 292 -21.09 11.12 8.53
N ALA A 293 -20.23 12.11 8.32
CA ALA A 293 -19.98 12.69 7.00
C ALA A 293 -18.49 12.64 6.62
N GLY A 294 -17.58 12.58 7.60
CA GLY A 294 -16.14 12.78 7.40
C GLY A 294 -15.80 14.27 7.30
N ASP A 295 -14.53 14.60 7.50
CA ASP A 295 -14.04 15.97 7.34
C ASP A 295 -13.84 16.26 5.84
N PRO A 296 -14.53 17.27 5.26
CA PRO A 296 -14.46 17.54 3.82
C PRO A 296 -13.09 18.11 3.40
N ASP A 297 -12.45 18.92 4.24
CA ASP A 297 -11.17 19.54 3.92
C ASP A 297 -10.05 18.50 3.88
N PHE A 298 -10.13 17.48 4.74
CA PHE A 298 -9.19 16.36 4.73
C PHE A 298 -9.24 15.59 3.41
N GLN A 299 -10.44 15.28 2.91
CA GLN A 299 -10.61 14.59 1.65
C GLN A 299 -10.14 15.45 0.48
N ALA A 300 -10.63 16.68 0.36
CA ALA A 300 -10.26 17.60 -0.70
C ALA A 300 -8.75 17.81 -0.81
N PHE A 301 -8.07 17.98 0.34
CA PHE A 301 -6.61 18.09 0.40
C PHE A 301 -5.91 16.86 -0.20
N HIS A 302 -6.33 15.66 0.19
CA HIS A 302 -5.69 14.44 -0.29
C HIS A 302 -6.01 14.15 -1.78
N HIS A 303 -7.21 14.50 -2.25
CA HIS A 303 -7.53 14.43 -3.67
C HIS A 303 -6.55 15.28 -4.50
N ASP A 304 -6.34 16.52 -4.09
CA ASP A 304 -5.43 17.45 -4.79
C ASP A 304 -3.96 17.03 -4.64
N LEU A 305 -3.54 16.52 -3.48
CA LEU A 305 -2.21 16.00 -3.25
C LEU A 305 -1.89 14.85 -4.21
N TYR A 306 -2.72 13.82 -4.26
CA TYR A 306 -2.43 12.65 -5.09
C TYR A 306 -2.64 12.91 -6.58
N ARG A 307 -3.49 13.86 -6.94
CA ARG A 307 -3.50 14.38 -8.31
C ARG A 307 -2.17 15.01 -8.71
N ALA A 308 -1.46 15.64 -7.77
CA ALA A 308 -0.19 16.31 -8.05
C ALA A 308 1.01 15.36 -8.10
N THR A 309 0.93 14.14 -7.53
CA THR A 309 2.08 13.21 -7.43
C THR A 309 2.37 12.45 -8.72
N SER A 310 1.42 12.33 -9.68
CA SER A 310 1.60 11.64 -10.96
C SER A 310 0.94 12.38 -12.12
N ALA A 311 1.61 13.27 -12.77
CA ALA A 311 1.20 13.94 -14.02
C ALA A 311 -0.31 14.28 -14.15
N GLY A 312 -1.05 14.36 -13.05
CA GLY A 312 -2.46 14.72 -12.98
C GLY A 312 -3.46 13.57 -13.09
N ARG A 313 -3.02 12.32 -13.31
CA ARG A 313 -3.91 11.14 -13.33
C ARG A 313 -3.98 10.53 -11.94
N TRP A 314 -5.19 10.37 -11.41
CA TRP A 314 -5.38 9.83 -10.08
C TRP A 314 -6.71 9.12 -9.88
N TRP A 315 -6.74 8.16 -8.92
CA TRP A 315 -7.90 7.34 -8.56
C TRP A 315 -8.08 7.31 -7.04
N ILE A 316 -9.28 6.92 -6.59
CA ILE A 316 -9.48 6.33 -5.26
C ILE A 316 -9.39 4.82 -5.44
N MET A 317 -8.43 4.17 -4.79
CA MET A 317 -8.30 2.71 -4.87
C MET A 317 -9.07 2.00 -3.76
N GLU A 318 -9.25 2.68 -2.62
CA GLU A 318 -10.07 2.17 -1.52
C GLU A 318 -10.98 3.30 -1.00
N GLN A 319 -12.24 3.30 -1.43
CA GLN A 319 -13.24 4.19 -0.87
C GLN A 319 -13.99 3.50 0.26
N GLN A 320 -14.13 4.16 1.39
CA GLN A 320 -14.90 3.66 2.53
C GLN A 320 -16.36 3.36 2.13
N PRO A 321 -16.88 2.12 2.28
CA PRO A 321 -18.25 1.77 1.95
C PRO A 321 -19.22 1.85 3.14
N GLY A 322 -18.68 1.94 4.37
CA GLY A 322 -19.44 1.87 5.61
C GLY A 322 -18.53 1.91 6.83
N PRO A 323 -18.93 1.31 7.95
CA PRO A 323 -18.08 1.19 9.14
C PRO A 323 -16.74 0.51 8.86
N VAL A 324 -15.67 0.97 9.55
CA VAL A 324 -14.32 0.41 9.47
C VAL A 324 -13.88 -0.15 10.83
N ASN A 325 -13.23 -1.31 10.84
CA ASN A 325 -12.85 -2.02 12.07
C ASN A 325 -11.66 -1.38 12.83
N TRP A 326 -10.81 -0.63 12.15
CA TRP A 326 -9.58 -0.07 12.71
C TRP A 326 -9.78 1.31 13.38
N ALA A 327 -10.94 1.95 13.18
CA ALA A 327 -11.27 3.20 13.87
C ALA A 327 -11.75 2.93 15.30
N PRO A 328 -11.52 3.86 16.26
CA PRO A 328 -11.95 3.70 17.65
C PRO A 328 -13.45 3.45 17.83
N ASN A 329 -14.29 4.01 16.96
CA ASN A 329 -15.73 3.76 16.91
C ASN A 329 -16.12 3.33 15.50
N ASN A 330 -16.96 2.30 15.41
CA ASN A 330 -17.40 1.77 14.13
C ASN A 330 -18.67 2.50 13.66
N ILE A 331 -18.50 3.73 13.18
CA ILE A 331 -19.58 4.66 12.85
C ILE A 331 -20.08 4.41 11.42
N ALA A 332 -21.40 4.31 11.25
CA ALA A 332 -22.01 4.25 9.92
C ALA A 332 -22.17 5.65 9.32
N PRO A 333 -21.92 5.84 8.01
CA PRO A 333 -22.17 7.10 7.33
C PRO A 333 -23.67 7.47 7.33
N ARG A 334 -23.96 8.74 7.05
CA ARG A 334 -25.33 9.15 6.71
C ARG A 334 -25.72 8.59 5.34
N ASP A 335 -27.01 8.40 5.15
CA ASP A 335 -27.55 8.02 3.84
C ASP A 335 -27.09 8.99 2.75
N GLY A 336 -26.64 8.45 1.63
CA GLY A 336 -26.11 9.21 0.49
C GLY A 336 -24.64 9.62 0.60
N MET A 337 -23.99 9.49 1.76
CA MET A 337 -22.58 9.92 1.91
C MET A 337 -21.62 9.10 1.07
N ILE A 338 -21.84 7.79 0.95
CA ILE A 338 -20.99 6.91 0.14
C ILE A 338 -20.95 7.37 -1.33
N ALA A 339 -22.11 7.75 -1.87
CA ALA A 339 -22.21 8.30 -3.21
C ALA A 339 -21.60 9.71 -3.30
N LEU A 340 -21.81 10.56 -2.27
CA LEU A 340 -21.28 11.91 -2.25
C LEU A 340 -19.74 11.92 -2.26
N TRP A 341 -19.07 11.06 -1.49
CA TRP A 341 -17.61 10.94 -1.50
C TRP A 341 -17.05 10.56 -2.87
N ALA A 342 -17.72 9.63 -3.58
CA ALA A 342 -17.31 9.28 -4.94
C ALA A 342 -17.53 10.44 -5.91
N LEU A 343 -18.67 11.17 -5.80
CA LEU A 343 -18.94 12.34 -6.63
C LEU A 343 -17.96 13.49 -6.37
N GLU A 344 -17.54 13.68 -5.13
CA GLU A 344 -16.50 14.64 -4.75
C GLU A 344 -15.17 14.28 -5.41
N ALA A 345 -14.74 13.01 -5.33
CA ALA A 345 -13.52 12.55 -6.00
C ALA A 345 -13.58 12.82 -7.51
N PHE A 346 -14.69 12.52 -8.17
CA PHE A 346 -14.87 12.84 -9.60
C PHE A 346 -14.88 14.35 -9.87
N ALA A 347 -15.44 15.17 -8.99
CA ALA A 347 -15.40 16.61 -9.11
C ALA A 347 -13.96 17.18 -8.98
N HIS A 348 -13.09 16.53 -8.20
CA HIS A 348 -11.65 16.81 -8.13
C HIS A 348 -10.85 16.18 -9.30
N GLY A 349 -11.50 15.49 -10.22
CA GLY A 349 -10.90 14.94 -11.43
C GLY A 349 -10.38 13.51 -11.32
N ALA A 350 -10.85 12.73 -10.34
CA ALA A 350 -10.55 11.29 -10.30
C ALA A 350 -11.06 10.60 -11.58
N GLU A 351 -10.27 9.69 -12.15
CA GLU A 351 -10.71 8.87 -13.27
C GLU A 351 -11.54 7.66 -12.79
N ALA A 352 -11.25 7.16 -11.59
CA ALA A 352 -11.91 5.99 -11.02
C ALA A 352 -12.04 6.08 -9.48
N VAL A 353 -13.07 5.41 -8.96
CA VAL A 353 -13.30 5.18 -7.53
C VAL A 353 -13.60 3.71 -7.30
N ALA A 354 -12.76 3.01 -6.53
CA ALA A 354 -12.97 1.63 -6.12
C ALA A 354 -13.36 1.57 -4.64
N TYR A 355 -14.39 0.80 -4.31
CA TYR A 355 -14.82 0.63 -2.92
C TYR A 355 -14.08 -0.53 -2.25
N PHE A 356 -13.61 -0.34 -1.04
CA PHE A 356 -13.05 -1.40 -0.22
C PHE A 356 -14.10 -1.87 0.79
N ARG A 357 -14.76 -2.97 0.56
CA ARG A 357 -14.58 -4.05 -0.43
C ARG A 357 -15.95 -4.45 -1.03
N TRP A 358 -15.92 -5.39 -1.98
CA TRP A 358 -17.15 -5.95 -2.54
C TRP A 358 -18.04 -6.59 -1.45
N ARG A 359 -17.52 -7.55 -0.72
CA ARG A 359 -18.28 -8.31 0.28
C ARG A 359 -17.54 -8.37 1.61
N GLN A 360 -18.21 -8.03 2.70
CA GLN A 360 -17.66 -8.08 4.06
C GLN A 360 -17.30 -9.52 4.43
N LEU A 361 -16.12 -9.72 5.01
CA LEU A 361 -15.68 -11.02 5.49
C LEU A 361 -16.32 -11.40 6.84
N PRO A 362 -16.73 -12.65 7.04
CA PRO A 362 -17.20 -13.14 8.34
C PRO A 362 -16.05 -13.62 9.26
N PHE A 363 -14.78 -13.42 8.88
CA PHE A 363 -13.60 -13.92 9.59
C PHE A 363 -12.41 -12.99 9.45
N ALA A 364 -11.31 -13.29 10.18
CA ALA A 364 -10.02 -12.60 10.19
C ALA A 364 -10.07 -11.17 10.74
N GLN A 365 -8.96 -10.44 10.59
CA GLN A 365 -8.75 -9.14 11.24
C GLN A 365 -9.77 -8.08 10.80
N GLU A 366 -10.26 -8.16 9.56
CA GLU A 366 -11.18 -7.18 8.98
C GLU A 366 -12.64 -7.65 8.95
N GLN A 367 -13.02 -8.63 9.77
CA GLN A 367 -14.41 -9.13 9.83
C GLN A 367 -15.45 -8.04 10.16
N MET A 368 -15.05 -6.96 10.84
CA MET A 368 -15.92 -5.82 11.17
C MET A 368 -15.80 -4.67 10.16
N HIS A 369 -15.00 -4.82 9.11
CA HIS A 369 -14.90 -3.84 8.03
C HIS A 369 -16.07 -4.07 7.05
N ALA A 370 -16.86 -3.04 6.82
CA ALA A 370 -18.00 -3.13 5.90
C ALA A 370 -17.55 -3.43 4.46
N GLY A 371 -18.41 -4.11 3.72
CA GLY A 371 -18.36 -4.21 2.26
C GLY A 371 -19.59 -3.53 1.65
N LEU A 372 -19.69 -3.49 0.33
CA LEU A 372 -20.93 -3.14 -0.36
C LEU A 372 -22.02 -4.19 -0.12
N LEU A 373 -21.60 -5.44 0.04
CA LEU A 373 -22.45 -6.54 0.48
C LEU A 373 -22.06 -6.99 1.88
N ARG A 374 -23.07 -7.43 2.65
CA ARG A 374 -22.87 -8.17 3.91
C ARG A 374 -22.37 -9.59 3.64
N PRO A 375 -21.91 -10.33 4.67
CA PRO A 375 -21.47 -11.73 4.50
C PRO A 375 -22.51 -12.66 3.86
N ASP A 376 -23.78 -12.41 4.08
CA ASP A 376 -24.90 -13.17 3.52
C ASP A 376 -25.33 -12.70 2.11
N ARG A 377 -24.54 -11.82 1.48
CA ARG A 377 -24.78 -11.18 0.16
C ARG A 377 -25.92 -10.16 0.13
N SER A 378 -26.58 -9.87 1.23
CA SER A 378 -27.52 -8.75 1.27
C SER A 378 -26.77 -7.42 1.14
N ARG A 379 -27.40 -6.42 0.53
CA ARG A 379 -26.82 -5.07 0.39
C ARG A 379 -26.63 -4.42 1.77
N ALA A 380 -25.48 -3.78 1.98
CA ALA A 380 -25.11 -3.18 3.26
C ALA A 380 -25.92 -1.90 3.58
#